data_6812e7b8ec3d5bd3cfc715451858da0e
#
_entry.id   6812e7b8ec3d5bd3cfc715451858da0e
#
_cell.length_a   1.000
_cell.length_b   1.000
_cell.length_c   1.000
_cell.angle_alpha   90.00
_cell.angle_beta   90.00
_cell.angle_gamma   90.00
#
_symmetry.space_group_name_H-M   'P 1'
#
loop_
_entity.id
_entity.type
_entity.pdbx_description
1 polymer ?
#
loop_
_entity_poly.entity_id
_entity_poly.type
_entity_poly.pdbx_seq_one_letter_code
_entity_poly.pdbx_strand_id
1 'polypeptide(L)'
;MAKNIIVSQIGARHRYTIPKTFYENNILKALFTDSYRYTFLGKLSYLFIRLGIKKTIFKRLCLRLPQIPQSYIKASDKPTLKLLFKKNVNTELLNEILYFTLDHFFCKHKKIINEADCIYNMYYENLGFIKYAKKQGKTVVVDIYENPISFNFLLNEVNKYPEYSCIRGIKKQYEDRIAIREKYVSQMLQTADYYTVPSKYVLKAMMAYPEFNPKKAFLLPYPTSIQETNYNYRPIKHKIIWVGNDPVRKGLIYCAKAATILKQKYTDLDFRIIGSIDNKYKDIAVFKDLNFIGTLTSSELKEEYRTAEAYV
;
A
#
# COMPACT_ATOMS: atom_id res chain seq x y z
N MET A 1 19.97 20.06 13.15
CA MET A 1 18.86 19.12 12.94
C MET A 1 17.95 19.69 11.88
N ALA A 2 17.47 18.87 10.93
CA ALA A 2 16.50 19.32 9.91
C ALA A 2 15.21 19.77 10.61
N LYS A 3 14.81 21.04 10.40
CA LYS A 3 13.61 21.62 11.03
C LYS A 3 12.43 21.72 10.08
N ASN A 4 12.66 21.57 8.76
CA ASN A 4 11.67 21.80 7.73
C ASN A 4 11.65 20.63 6.75
N ILE A 5 10.76 19.65 6.98
CA ILE A 5 10.67 18.44 6.17
C ILE A 5 9.45 18.53 5.23
N ILE A 6 9.66 18.31 3.94
CA ILE A 6 8.57 18.04 3.00
C ILE A 6 8.36 16.52 2.98
N VAL A 7 7.13 16.08 3.22
CA VAL A 7 6.72 14.69 2.99
C VAL A 7 6.10 14.59 1.60
N SER A 8 6.64 13.71 0.75
CA SER A 8 6.09 13.38 -0.57
C SER A 8 5.46 11.99 -0.49
N GLN A 9 4.13 11.93 -0.56
CA GLN A 9 3.37 10.70 -0.32
C GLN A 9 2.13 10.65 -1.21
N ILE A 10 1.98 9.56 -1.96
CA ILE A 10 0.80 9.32 -2.80
C ILE A 10 -0.20 8.45 -2.04
N GLY A 11 -1.46 8.87 -2.02
CA GLY A 11 -2.51 8.20 -1.27
C GLY A 11 -2.36 8.31 0.24
N ALA A 12 -3.21 7.58 0.96
CA ALA A 12 -3.28 7.62 2.43
C ALA A 12 -2.38 6.56 3.09
N ARG A 13 -1.12 6.43 2.66
CA ARG A 13 -0.19 5.46 3.28
C ARG A 13 -0.09 5.71 4.77
N HIS A 14 -0.09 4.65 5.55
CA HIS A 14 -0.07 4.70 7.03
C HIS A 14 -1.10 5.70 7.60
N ARG A 15 -2.23 5.94 6.87
CA ARG A 15 -3.26 6.94 7.24
C ARG A 15 -2.67 8.33 7.51
N TYR A 16 -1.63 8.71 6.77
CA TYR A 16 -0.89 9.97 6.94
C TYR A 16 -0.21 10.14 8.30
N THR A 17 0.10 9.06 9.01
CA THR A 17 0.76 9.14 10.33
C THR A 17 2.09 9.88 10.24
N ILE A 18 2.91 9.64 9.20
CA ILE A 18 4.22 10.29 9.06
C ILE A 18 4.10 11.82 8.97
N PRO A 19 3.34 12.42 8.02
CA PRO A 19 3.19 13.88 7.99
C PRO A 19 2.51 14.42 9.25
N LYS A 20 1.58 13.67 9.87
CA LYS A 20 0.96 14.05 11.13
C LYS A 20 1.99 14.14 12.25
N THR A 21 2.82 13.12 12.44
CA THR A 21 3.89 13.09 13.44
C THR A 21 4.88 14.25 13.24
N PHE A 22 5.27 14.54 11.99
CA PHE A 22 6.16 15.67 11.71
C PHE A 22 5.50 17.03 12.00
N TYR A 23 4.19 17.15 11.75
CA TYR A 23 3.43 18.35 12.11
C TYR A 23 3.34 18.53 13.63
N GLU A 24 3.00 17.49 14.37
CA GLU A 24 2.90 17.52 15.84
C GLU A 24 4.23 17.85 16.53
N ASN A 25 5.35 17.54 15.87
CA ASN A 25 6.70 17.88 16.34
C ASN A 25 7.25 19.18 15.73
N ASN A 26 6.44 20.00 15.05
CA ASN A 26 6.81 21.28 14.45
C ASN A 26 7.98 21.21 13.46
N ILE A 27 8.12 20.07 12.74
CA ILE A 27 9.15 19.88 11.72
C ILE A 27 8.57 19.65 10.31
N LEU A 28 7.24 19.61 10.16
CA LEU A 28 6.61 19.52 8.84
C LEU A 28 6.60 20.88 8.15
N LYS A 29 7.25 20.97 6.98
CA LYS A 29 7.12 22.14 6.09
C LYS A 29 5.91 22.05 5.19
N ALA A 30 5.70 20.88 4.56
CA ALA A 30 4.54 20.61 3.73
C ALA A 30 4.34 19.10 3.49
N LEU A 31 3.08 18.72 3.22
CA LEU A 31 2.72 17.44 2.62
C LEU A 31 2.44 17.66 1.13
N PHE A 32 3.19 16.98 0.28
CA PHE A 32 2.98 16.93 -1.18
C PHE A 32 2.29 15.61 -1.51
N THR A 33 1.08 15.67 -2.11
CA THR A 33 0.25 14.47 -2.31
C THR A 33 -0.64 14.58 -3.56
N ASP A 34 -1.36 13.51 -3.85
CA ASP A 34 -2.42 13.44 -4.86
C ASP A 34 -3.79 13.86 -4.27
N SER A 35 -4.87 13.47 -4.93
CA SER A 35 -6.24 13.76 -4.49
C SER A 35 -6.53 13.26 -3.09
N TYR A 36 -7.13 14.10 -2.26
CA TYR A 36 -7.62 13.77 -0.92
C TYR A 36 -8.98 14.45 -0.67
N ARG A 37 -9.57 14.24 0.48
CA ARG A 37 -10.93 14.66 0.84
C ARG A 37 -11.27 16.12 0.48
N TYR A 38 -10.36 17.05 0.65
CA TYR A 38 -10.62 18.48 0.45
C TYR A 38 -10.13 19.03 -0.88
N THR A 39 -9.57 18.22 -1.78
CA THR A 39 -9.36 18.61 -3.19
C THR A 39 -10.70 18.67 -3.92
N PHE A 40 -10.73 19.24 -5.12
CA PHE A 40 -11.95 19.34 -5.92
C PHE A 40 -12.61 17.96 -6.12
N LEU A 41 -11.83 16.95 -6.56
CA LEU A 41 -12.34 15.58 -6.72
C LEU A 41 -12.80 14.95 -5.41
N GLY A 42 -12.12 15.23 -4.32
CA GLY A 42 -12.50 14.74 -3.01
C GLY A 42 -13.84 15.30 -2.55
N LYS A 43 -14.06 16.60 -2.72
CA LYS A 43 -15.35 17.29 -2.42
C LYS A 43 -16.47 16.76 -3.30
N LEU A 44 -16.22 16.62 -4.61
CA LEU A 44 -17.19 16.06 -5.56
C LEU A 44 -17.54 14.61 -5.22
N SER A 45 -16.54 13.80 -4.86
CA SER A 45 -16.74 12.42 -4.41
C SER A 45 -17.61 12.34 -3.16
N TYR A 46 -17.45 13.25 -2.24
CA TYR A 46 -18.30 13.34 -1.05
C TYR A 46 -19.76 13.68 -1.39
N LEU A 47 -19.95 14.62 -2.29
CA LEU A 47 -21.30 14.97 -2.77
C LEU A 47 -21.99 13.76 -3.41
N PHE A 48 -21.27 13.03 -4.30
CA PHE A 48 -21.81 11.82 -4.93
C PHE A 48 -22.18 10.74 -3.92
N ILE A 49 -21.38 10.53 -2.87
CA ILE A 49 -21.73 9.58 -1.81
C ILE A 49 -22.99 10.02 -1.08
N ARG A 50 -23.16 11.31 -0.78
CA ARG A 50 -24.39 11.84 -0.14
C ARG A 50 -25.62 11.66 -1.04
N LEU A 51 -25.46 11.72 -2.36
CA LEU A 51 -26.50 11.45 -3.36
C LEU A 51 -26.74 9.96 -3.61
N GLY A 52 -26.15 9.06 -2.80
CA GLY A 52 -26.36 7.61 -2.92
C GLY A 52 -25.44 6.90 -3.93
N ILE A 53 -24.55 7.60 -4.63
CA ILE A 53 -23.62 7.01 -5.62
C ILE A 53 -22.42 6.39 -4.89
N LYS A 54 -22.49 5.09 -4.56
CA LYS A 54 -21.52 4.38 -3.72
C LYS A 54 -20.35 3.74 -4.50
N LYS A 55 -19.78 4.43 -5.50
CA LYS A 55 -18.58 3.91 -6.21
C LYS A 55 -17.36 3.85 -5.29
N THR A 56 -16.60 2.75 -5.40
CA THR A 56 -15.42 2.49 -4.55
C THR A 56 -14.39 3.62 -4.59
N ILE A 57 -14.17 4.24 -5.76
CA ILE A 57 -13.22 5.35 -5.90
C ILE A 57 -13.65 6.56 -5.06
N PHE A 58 -14.93 6.89 -5.03
CA PHE A 58 -15.46 8.00 -4.25
C PHE A 58 -15.30 7.76 -2.74
N LYS A 59 -15.61 6.51 -2.29
CA LYS A 59 -15.39 6.13 -0.89
C LYS A 59 -13.92 6.27 -0.50
N ARG A 60 -12.99 5.79 -1.35
CA ARG A 60 -11.54 5.87 -1.10
C ARG A 60 -11.07 7.32 -0.98
N LEU A 61 -11.50 8.23 -1.86
CA LEU A 61 -11.12 9.64 -1.79
C LEU A 61 -11.66 10.34 -0.53
N CYS A 62 -12.89 10.01 -0.13
CA CYS A 62 -13.47 10.55 1.10
C CYS A 62 -12.75 10.12 2.38
N LEU A 63 -12.16 8.93 2.39
CA LEU A 63 -11.40 8.40 3.53
C LEU A 63 -9.96 8.93 3.60
N ARG A 64 -9.47 9.63 2.56
CA ARG A 64 -8.15 10.24 2.56
C ARG A 64 -8.18 11.57 3.30
N LEU A 65 -7.97 11.52 4.60
CA LEU A 65 -7.99 12.67 5.52
C LEU A 65 -6.64 12.80 6.23
N PRO A 66 -5.71 13.61 5.70
CA PRO A 66 -4.54 14.01 6.47
C PRO A 66 -5.01 14.79 7.71
N GLN A 67 -4.59 14.37 8.88
CA GLN A 67 -4.94 15.01 10.16
C GLN A 67 -3.97 16.17 10.46
N ILE A 68 -3.79 17.04 9.47
CA ILE A 68 -2.96 18.25 9.54
C ILE A 68 -3.71 19.43 8.88
N PRO A 69 -3.40 20.71 9.21
CA PRO A 69 -4.05 21.85 8.59
C PRO A 69 -3.84 21.89 7.07
N GLN A 70 -4.87 22.31 6.33
CA GLN A 70 -4.83 22.35 4.86
C GLN A 70 -3.74 23.30 4.31
N SER A 71 -3.32 24.32 5.06
CA SER A 71 -2.23 25.22 4.69
C SER A 71 -0.90 24.49 4.44
N TYR A 72 -0.68 23.38 5.13
CA TYR A 72 0.50 22.51 4.96
C TYR A 72 0.40 21.58 3.75
N ILE A 73 -0.77 21.44 3.10
CA ILE A 73 -0.99 20.45 2.05
C ILE A 73 -0.90 21.08 0.67
N LYS A 74 -0.08 20.50 -0.20
CA LYS A 74 0.00 20.82 -1.64
C LYS A 74 -0.40 19.56 -2.40
N ALA A 75 -1.59 19.60 -3.01
CA ALA A 75 -2.19 18.45 -3.65
C ALA A 75 -2.66 18.75 -5.07
N SER A 76 -2.69 17.73 -5.93
CA SER A 76 -3.16 17.85 -7.31
C SER A 76 -4.14 16.74 -7.68
N ASP A 77 -5.29 17.13 -8.23
CA ASP A 77 -6.28 16.18 -8.78
C ASP A 77 -5.95 15.71 -10.19
N LYS A 78 -5.02 16.38 -10.90
CA LYS A 78 -4.69 16.08 -12.30
C LYS A 78 -4.32 14.62 -12.57
N PRO A 79 -3.48 13.98 -11.73
CA PRO A 79 -3.15 12.57 -11.93
C PRO A 79 -4.38 11.66 -11.80
N THR A 80 -5.18 11.88 -10.76
CA THR A 80 -6.39 11.09 -10.49
C THR A 80 -7.41 11.25 -11.63
N LEU A 81 -7.59 12.46 -12.16
CA LEU A 81 -8.42 12.70 -13.35
C LEU A 81 -7.91 11.93 -14.56
N LYS A 82 -6.62 12.00 -14.85
CA LYS A 82 -6.03 11.23 -15.97
C LYS A 82 -6.28 9.73 -15.85
N LEU A 83 -6.22 9.19 -14.64
CA LEU A 83 -6.51 7.77 -14.36
C LEU A 83 -7.99 7.42 -14.60
N LEU A 84 -8.92 8.29 -14.22
CA LEU A 84 -10.37 8.06 -14.41
C LEU A 84 -10.78 7.98 -15.88
N PHE A 85 -10.10 8.70 -16.77
CA PHE A 85 -10.41 8.72 -18.20
C PHE A 85 -9.68 7.64 -19.02
N LYS A 86 -8.70 6.93 -18.44
CA LYS A 86 -7.98 5.87 -19.14
C LYS A 86 -8.62 4.51 -18.84
N LYS A 87 -9.26 3.94 -19.86
CA LYS A 87 -9.75 2.55 -19.84
C LYS A 87 -8.68 1.62 -20.42
N ASN A 88 -8.55 0.42 -19.86
CA ASN A 88 -7.70 -0.68 -20.37
C ASN A 88 -6.18 -0.38 -20.44
N VAL A 89 -5.65 0.45 -19.57
CA VAL A 89 -4.21 0.71 -19.48
C VAL A 89 -3.59 -0.17 -18.39
N ASN A 90 -2.40 -0.69 -18.65
CA ASN A 90 -1.61 -1.42 -17.67
C ASN A 90 -1.41 -0.55 -16.39
N THR A 91 -1.60 -1.15 -15.23
CA THR A 91 -1.50 -0.49 -13.91
C THR A 91 -0.14 0.21 -13.73
N GLU A 92 0.94 -0.35 -14.26
CA GLU A 92 2.28 0.21 -14.13
C GLU A 92 2.45 1.48 -14.98
N LEU A 93 1.96 1.47 -16.21
CA LEU A 93 1.94 2.69 -17.04
C LEU A 93 1.07 3.79 -16.42
N LEU A 94 -0.02 3.41 -15.73
CA LEU A 94 -0.84 4.36 -14.98
C LEU A 94 -0.06 4.98 -13.83
N ASN A 95 0.74 4.20 -13.10
CA ASN A 95 1.58 4.69 -12.02
C ASN A 95 2.70 5.61 -12.55
N GLU A 96 3.35 5.28 -13.66
CA GLU A 96 4.33 6.17 -14.30
C GLU A 96 3.73 7.53 -14.67
N ILE A 97 2.52 7.54 -15.26
CA ILE A 97 1.80 8.78 -15.59
C ILE A 97 1.46 9.57 -14.32
N LEU A 98 1.04 8.89 -13.26
CA LEU A 98 0.74 9.49 -11.97
C LEU A 98 1.99 10.17 -11.39
N TYR A 99 3.10 9.44 -11.30
CA TYR A 99 4.37 9.95 -10.75
C TYR A 99 4.90 11.12 -11.56
N PHE A 100 5.00 10.99 -12.87
CA PHE A 100 5.47 12.07 -13.74
C PHE A 100 4.61 13.36 -13.62
N THR A 101 3.29 13.19 -13.53
CA THR A 101 2.38 14.34 -13.39
C THR A 101 2.54 15.03 -12.03
N LEU A 102 2.77 14.25 -10.97
CA LEU A 102 3.01 14.77 -9.63
C LEU A 102 4.40 15.37 -9.49
N ASP A 103 5.44 14.77 -10.05
CA ASP A 103 6.79 15.32 -10.07
C ASP A 103 6.80 16.74 -10.63
N HIS A 104 6.14 16.93 -11.78
CA HIS A 104 6.03 18.25 -12.39
C HIS A 104 5.26 19.25 -11.50
N PHE A 105 4.18 18.79 -10.85
CA PHE A 105 3.42 19.63 -9.92
C PHE A 105 4.24 20.01 -8.69
N PHE A 106 4.94 19.03 -8.08
CA PHE A 106 5.74 19.28 -6.87
C PHE A 106 6.90 20.22 -7.15
N CYS A 107 7.61 20.05 -8.26
CA CYS A 107 8.72 20.93 -8.66
C CYS A 107 8.33 22.39 -8.88
N LYS A 108 7.04 22.70 -9.13
CA LYS A 108 6.55 24.09 -9.23
C LYS A 108 6.57 24.85 -7.89
N HIS A 109 6.57 24.17 -6.77
CA HIS A 109 6.55 24.79 -5.44
C HIS A 109 7.95 25.20 -4.98
N LYS A 110 8.71 25.89 -5.85
CA LYS A 110 10.13 26.27 -5.63
C LYS A 110 10.38 26.94 -4.29
N LYS A 111 9.52 27.91 -3.90
CA LYS A 111 9.67 28.62 -2.61
C LYS A 111 9.63 27.64 -1.44
N ILE A 112 8.66 26.74 -1.38
CA ILE A 112 8.51 25.77 -0.30
C ILE A 112 9.70 24.81 -0.28
N ILE A 113 10.16 24.36 -1.46
CA ILE A 113 11.32 23.46 -1.59
C ILE A 113 12.59 24.16 -1.11
N ASN A 114 12.80 25.43 -1.48
CA ASN A 114 13.98 26.19 -1.07
C ASN A 114 14.06 26.37 0.46
N GLU A 115 12.92 26.54 1.11
CA GLU A 115 12.81 26.68 2.57
C GLU A 115 12.87 25.34 3.32
N ALA A 116 12.83 24.21 2.62
CA ALA A 116 12.96 22.89 3.22
C ALA A 116 14.42 22.47 3.40
N ASP A 117 14.71 21.69 4.41
CA ASP A 117 16.01 21.06 4.65
C ASP A 117 16.06 19.64 4.08
N CYS A 118 14.92 18.95 4.14
CA CYS A 118 14.82 17.53 3.84
C CYS A 118 13.53 17.20 3.08
N ILE A 119 13.63 16.22 2.18
CA ILE A 119 12.51 15.57 1.51
C ILE A 119 12.40 14.14 2.05
N TYR A 120 11.28 13.81 2.69
CA TYR A 120 10.92 12.46 3.08
C TYR A 120 9.96 11.88 2.03
N ASN A 121 10.47 10.96 1.22
CA ASN A 121 9.75 10.42 0.05
C ASN A 121 9.40 8.94 0.26
N MET A 122 8.23 8.54 -0.21
CA MET A 122 7.84 7.14 -0.20
C MET A 122 8.62 6.35 -1.26
N TYR A 123 8.95 5.11 -0.92
CA TYR A 123 9.62 4.18 -1.80
C TYR A 123 8.87 4.02 -3.13
N TYR A 124 9.62 4.03 -4.23
CA TYR A 124 9.09 3.84 -5.58
C TYR A 124 8.17 4.98 -6.09
N GLU A 125 8.15 6.13 -5.43
CA GLU A 125 7.32 7.27 -5.83
C GLU A 125 8.18 8.49 -6.19
N ASN A 126 7.70 9.33 -7.11
CA ASN A 126 8.19 10.69 -7.37
C ASN A 126 9.72 10.82 -7.59
N LEU A 127 10.30 9.90 -8.37
CA LEU A 127 11.75 9.90 -8.66
C LEU A 127 12.22 11.23 -9.28
N GLY A 128 11.45 11.83 -10.17
CA GLY A 128 11.77 13.12 -10.79
C GLY A 128 11.82 14.25 -9.77
N PHE A 129 10.90 14.26 -8.82
CA PHE A 129 10.88 15.26 -7.75
C PHE A 129 12.07 15.12 -6.80
N ILE A 130 12.42 13.91 -6.35
CA ILE A 130 13.57 13.75 -5.45
C ILE A 130 14.91 14.06 -6.15
N LYS A 131 15.05 13.75 -7.45
CA LYS A 131 16.21 14.17 -8.25
C LYS A 131 16.31 15.69 -8.35
N TYR A 132 15.17 16.36 -8.56
CA TYR A 132 15.12 17.83 -8.57
C TYR A 132 15.52 18.40 -7.20
N ALA A 133 14.95 17.90 -6.11
CA ALA A 133 15.26 18.33 -4.76
C ALA A 133 16.76 18.12 -4.42
N LYS A 134 17.32 17.00 -4.83
CA LYS A 134 18.75 16.72 -4.68
C LYS A 134 19.63 17.75 -5.38
N LYS A 135 19.27 18.16 -6.62
CA LYS A 135 19.95 19.23 -7.35
C LYS A 135 19.84 20.59 -6.66
N GLN A 136 18.81 20.81 -5.83
CA GLN A 136 18.65 21.99 -4.99
C GLN A 136 19.37 21.87 -3.63
N GLY A 137 20.26 20.89 -3.45
CA GLY A 137 21.04 20.68 -2.22
C GLY A 137 20.21 20.14 -1.03
N LYS A 138 19.01 19.58 -1.27
CA LYS A 138 18.19 19.03 -0.18
C LYS A 138 18.60 17.62 0.19
N THR A 139 18.54 17.31 1.49
CA THR A 139 18.68 15.93 1.96
C THR A 139 17.45 15.11 1.51
N VAL A 140 17.68 13.91 0.99
CA VAL A 140 16.62 13.01 0.55
C VAL A 140 16.61 11.77 1.40
N VAL A 141 15.51 11.51 2.08
CA VAL A 141 15.21 10.29 2.84
C VAL A 141 14.13 9.50 2.11
N VAL A 142 14.37 8.21 1.87
CA VAL A 142 13.40 7.32 1.23
C VAL A 142 12.87 6.30 2.23
N ASP A 143 11.54 6.25 2.38
CA ASP A 143 10.84 5.28 3.21
C ASP A 143 10.57 4.00 2.43
N ILE A 144 11.35 2.97 2.68
CA ILE A 144 11.25 1.65 2.02
C ILE A 144 10.24 0.80 2.78
N TYR A 145 8.98 1.02 2.53
CA TYR A 145 7.87 0.43 3.28
C TYR A 145 7.50 -1.01 2.88
N GLU A 146 8.13 -1.59 1.87
CA GLU A 146 7.84 -2.95 1.41
C GLU A 146 9.10 -3.71 1.00
N ASN A 147 9.00 -5.04 0.92
CA ASN A 147 10.08 -5.86 0.40
C ASN A 147 10.27 -5.61 -1.11
N PRO A 148 11.46 -5.15 -1.55
CA PRO A 148 11.72 -4.78 -2.95
C PRO A 148 11.63 -5.97 -3.92
N ILE A 149 11.99 -7.18 -3.46
CA ILE A 149 11.97 -8.41 -4.26
C ILE A 149 10.66 -9.20 -4.09
N SER A 150 9.60 -8.58 -3.54
CA SER A 150 8.33 -9.27 -3.28
C SER A 150 7.72 -9.89 -4.54
N PHE A 151 7.82 -9.23 -5.71
CA PHE A 151 7.25 -9.75 -6.94
C PHE A 151 7.99 -10.97 -7.51
N ASN A 152 9.29 -11.12 -7.22
CA ASN A 152 10.04 -12.33 -7.56
C ASN A 152 9.47 -13.54 -6.81
N PHE A 153 9.16 -13.40 -5.51
CA PHE A 153 8.49 -14.44 -4.75
C PHE A 153 7.09 -14.75 -5.29
N LEU A 154 6.30 -13.71 -5.63
CA LEU A 154 4.95 -13.89 -6.18
C LEU A 154 4.98 -14.58 -7.54
N LEU A 155 5.94 -14.24 -8.40
CA LEU A 155 6.15 -14.90 -9.69
C LEU A 155 6.52 -16.38 -9.49
N ASN A 156 7.39 -16.69 -8.54
CA ASN A 156 7.74 -18.08 -8.20
C ASN A 156 6.51 -18.86 -7.70
N GLU A 157 5.67 -18.26 -6.85
CA GLU A 157 4.43 -18.89 -6.38
C GLU A 157 3.45 -19.19 -7.54
N VAL A 158 3.27 -18.24 -8.45
CA VAL A 158 2.40 -18.45 -9.64
C VAL A 158 2.97 -19.51 -10.57
N ASN A 159 4.28 -19.63 -10.70
CA ASN A 159 4.92 -20.68 -11.49
C ASN A 159 4.78 -22.06 -10.82
N LYS A 160 4.82 -22.11 -9.48
CA LYS A 160 4.72 -23.34 -8.69
C LYS A 160 3.29 -23.91 -8.65
N TYR A 161 2.28 -23.04 -8.70
CA TYR A 161 0.88 -23.40 -8.55
C TYR A 161 0.06 -23.03 -9.79
N PRO A 162 -0.18 -23.98 -10.72
CA PRO A 162 -0.93 -23.73 -11.95
C PRO A 162 -2.37 -23.29 -11.71
N GLU A 163 -2.92 -23.52 -10.53
CA GLU A 163 -4.24 -23.07 -10.10
C GLU A 163 -4.38 -21.53 -10.19
N TYR A 164 -3.29 -20.78 -10.08
CA TYR A 164 -3.31 -19.33 -10.26
C TYR A 164 -3.42 -18.89 -11.73
N SER A 165 -3.31 -19.80 -12.70
CA SER A 165 -3.47 -19.50 -14.13
C SER A 165 -4.88 -19.06 -14.52
N CYS A 166 -5.88 -19.31 -13.66
CA CYS A 166 -7.26 -18.80 -13.80
C CYS A 166 -7.30 -17.27 -13.91
N ILE A 167 -6.30 -16.57 -13.36
CA ILE A 167 -6.16 -15.12 -13.47
C ILE A 167 -5.32 -14.80 -14.70
N ARG A 168 -6.03 -14.48 -15.78
CA ARG A 168 -5.40 -14.16 -17.07
C ARG A 168 -4.32 -13.08 -16.92
N GLY A 169 -3.09 -13.41 -17.33
CA GLY A 169 -1.97 -12.47 -17.39
C GLY A 169 -1.29 -12.16 -16.05
N ILE A 170 -1.60 -12.87 -14.96
CA ILE A 170 -0.99 -12.62 -13.64
C ILE A 170 0.54 -12.75 -13.67
N LYS A 171 1.05 -13.76 -14.39
CA LYS A 171 2.50 -13.98 -14.55
C LYS A 171 3.15 -12.77 -15.23
N LYS A 172 2.63 -12.36 -16.40
CA LYS A 172 3.12 -11.19 -17.12
C LYS A 172 3.04 -9.92 -16.29
N GLN A 173 1.97 -9.75 -15.51
CA GLN A 173 1.83 -8.61 -14.60
C GLN A 173 2.97 -8.54 -13.57
N TYR A 174 3.41 -9.67 -13.00
CA TYR A 174 4.53 -9.69 -12.07
C TYR A 174 5.87 -9.46 -12.76
N GLU A 175 6.09 -10.05 -13.95
CA GLU A 175 7.28 -9.82 -14.77
C GLU A 175 7.44 -8.32 -15.12
N ASP A 176 6.38 -7.68 -15.61
CA ASP A 176 6.37 -6.25 -15.92
C ASP A 176 6.69 -5.40 -14.69
N ARG A 177 6.13 -5.77 -13.51
CA ARG A 177 6.40 -5.07 -12.24
C ARG A 177 7.83 -5.23 -11.77
N ILE A 178 8.44 -6.39 -11.93
CA ILE A 178 9.85 -6.62 -11.60
C ILE A 178 10.72 -5.70 -12.46
N ALA A 179 10.56 -5.72 -13.79
CA ALA A 179 11.37 -4.94 -14.71
C ALA A 179 11.28 -3.42 -14.45
N ILE A 180 10.08 -2.91 -14.21
CA ILE A 180 9.88 -1.48 -13.92
C ILE A 180 10.51 -1.12 -12.56
N ARG A 181 10.30 -1.94 -11.53
CA ARG A 181 10.86 -1.69 -10.20
C ARG A 181 12.38 -1.67 -10.18
N GLU A 182 13.02 -2.61 -10.82
CA GLU A 182 14.48 -2.65 -10.91
C GLU A 182 15.05 -1.32 -11.42
N LYS A 183 14.49 -0.81 -12.52
CA LYS A 183 14.90 0.47 -13.09
C LYS A 183 14.73 1.67 -12.15
N TYR A 184 13.58 1.75 -11.45
CA TYR A 184 13.28 2.89 -10.56
C TYR A 184 14.02 2.81 -9.23
N VAL A 185 14.12 1.61 -8.65
CA VAL A 185 14.74 1.39 -7.35
C VAL A 185 16.22 1.74 -7.37
N SER A 186 16.97 1.24 -8.34
CA SER A 186 18.39 1.58 -8.52
C SER A 186 18.62 3.09 -8.55
N GLN A 187 17.86 3.82 -9.40
CA GLN A 187 17.99 5.27 -9.50
C GLN A 187 17.56 6.02 -8.23
N MET A 188 16.56 5.51 -7.51
CA MET A 188 16.11 6.09 -6.25
C MET A 188 17.14 5.90 -5.14
N LEU A 189 17.77 4.71 -5.07
CA LEU A 189 18.84 4.42 -4.11
C LEU A 189 20.08 5.28 -4.34
N GLN A 190 20.45 5.53 -5.62
CA GLN A 190 21.54 6.44 -5.98
C GLN A 190 21.23 7.90 -5.60
N THR A 191 19.97 8.30 -5.60
CA THR A 191 19.55 9.66 -5.30
C THR A 191 19.43 9.93 -3.79
N ALA A 192 19.03 8.91 -3.01
CA ALA A 192 18.77 9.04 -1.58
C ALA A 192 20.04 9.19 -0.74
N ASP A 193 19.97 10.03 0.28
CA ASP A 193 21.03 10.17 1.29
C ASP A 193 20.85 9.16 2.42
N TYR A 194 19.60 8.88 2.79
CA TYR A 194 19.23 7.97 3.88
C TYR A 194 17.98 7.18 3.53
N TYR A 195 17.80 6.06 4.24
CA TYR A 195 16.64 5.18 4.09
C TYR A 195 16.00 4.90 5.45
N THR A 196 14.68 4.75 5.48
CA THR A 196 13.98 4.08 6.57
C THR A 196 13.45 2.73 6.10
N VAL A 197 13.56 1.70 6.93
CA VAL A 197 13.10 0.34 6.64
C VAL A 197 12.29 -0.21 7.81
N PRO A 198 11.14 -0.90 7.59
CA PRO A 198 10.25 -1.29 8.68
C PRO A 198 10.71 -2.53 9.44
N SER A 199 11.63 -3.31 8.88
CA SER A 199 12.08 -4.56 9.49
C SER A 199 13.47 -4.99 9.02
N LYS A 200 14.11 -5.85 9.79
CA LYS A 200 15.36 -6.51 9.41
C LYS A 200 15.21 -7.36 8.14
N TYR A 201 14.00 -7.88 7.88
CA TYR A 201 13.69 -8.64 6.67
C TYR A 201 13.76 -7.75 5.42
N VAL A 202 13.14 -6.57 5.44
CA VAL A 202 13.23 -5.59 4.35
C VAL A 202 14.66 -5.09 4.17
N LEU A 203 15.37 -4.80 5.28
CA LEU A 203 16.78 -4.41 5.23
C LEU A 203 17.63 -5.47 4.51
N LYS A 204 17.47 -6.74 4.86
CA LYS A 204 18.20 -7.85 4.21
C LYS A 204 17.84 -7.96 2.72
N ALA A 205 16.57 -7.78 2.36
CA ALA A 205 16.14 -7.84 0.97
C ALA A 205 16.72 -6.69 0.11
N MET A 206 16.91 -5.51 0.72
CA MET A 206 17.54 -4.36 0.04
C MET A 206 19.00 -4.59 -0.32
N MET A 207 19.69 -5.50 0.37
CA MET A 207 21.09 -5.85 0.05
C MET A 207 21.23 -6.55 -1.32
N ALA A 208 20.14 -6.95 -1.96
CA ALA A 208 20.17 -7.44 -3.34
C ALA A 208 20.47 -6.32 -4.36
N TYR A 209 20.39 -5.05 -3.96
CA TYR A 209 20.68 -3.91 -4.83
C TYR A 209 22.09 -3.38 -4.54
N PRO A 210 23.00 -3.36 -5.53
CA PRO A 210 24.37 -2.87 -5.35
C PRO A 210 24.46 -1.41 -4.88
N GLU A 211 23.46 -0.60 -5.23
CA GLU A 211 23.39 0.82 -4.87
C GLU A 211 22.94 1.06 -3.42
N PHE A 212 22.43 0.03 -2.75
CA PHE A 212 21.97 0.16 -1.37
C PHE A 212 23.13 0.18 -0.39
N ASN A 213 23.23 1.24 0.39
CA ASN A 213 24.20 1.35 1.46
C ASN A 213 23.53 1.12 2.83
N PRO A 214 23.73 -0.04 3.48
CA PRO A 214 23.07 -0.35 4.75
C PRO A 214 23.48 0.58 5.90
N LYS A 215 24.64 1.26 5.82
CA LYS A 215 25.07 2.26 6.83
C LYS A 215 24.20 3.52 6.81
N LYS A 216 23.46 3.76 5.74
CA LYS A 216 22.53 4.88 5.59
C LYS A 216 21.07 4.49 5.95
N ALA A 217 20.83 3.24 6.36
CA ALA A 217 19.51 2.72 6.63
C ALA A 217 19.19 2.73 8.14
N PHE A 218 17.98 3.21 8.47
CA PHE A 218 17.47 3.25 9.83
C PHE A 218 16.26 2.31 9.94
N LEU A 219 16.28 1.44 10.95
CA LEU A 219 15.15 0.57 11.26
C LEU A 219 14.06 1.40 11.93
N LEU A 220 12.91 1.54 11.25
CA LEU A 220 11.74 2.26 11.72
C LEU A 220 10.50 1.37 11.55
N PRO A 221 10.14 0.57 12.57
CA PRO A 221 8.94 -0.27 12.53
C PRO A 221 7.68 0.54 12.28
N TYR A 222 6.68 -0.10 11.64
CA TYR A 222 5.40 0.57 11.41
C TYR A 222 4.73 0.97 12.73
N PRO A 223 4.19 2.19 12.80
CA PRO A 223 3.40 2.61 13.93
C PRO A 223 2.11 1.78 14.01
N THR A 224 1.69 1.45 15.22
CA THR A 224 0.38 0.87 15.46
C THR A 224 -0.48 1.82 16.25
N SER A 225 -1.78 1.87 15.93
CA SER A 225 -2.79 2.59 16.71
C SER A 225 -3.69 1.62 17.49
N ILE A 226 -3.25 0.38 17.67
CA ILE A 226 -4.00 -0.60 18.43
C ILE A 226 -3.96 -0.17 19.89
N GLN A 227 -5.12 0.23 20.42
CA GLN A 227 -5.33 0.34 21.85
C GLN A 227 -5.64 -1.06 22.38
N GLU A 228 -5.07 -1.42 23.51
CA GLU A 228 -5.49 -2.61 24.23
C GLU A 228 -6.99 -2.49 24.51
N THR A 229 -7.76 -3.34 23.88
CA THR A 229 -9.18 -3.48 24.16
C THR A 229 -9.37 -4.83 24.79
N ASN A 230 -10.07 -4.88 25.93
CA ASN A 230 -10.53 -6.15 26.50
C ASN A 230 -11.51 -6.79 25.50
N TYR A 231 -10.98 -7.58 24.58
CA TYR A 231 -11.80 -8.36 23.67
C TYR A 231 -12.41 -9.52 24.45
N ASN A 232 -13.72 -9.54 24.53
CA ASN A 232 -14.45 -10.72 24.98
C ASN A 232 -14.34 -11.80 23.91
N TYR A 233 -13.24 -12.56 23.95
CA TYR A 233 -12.93 -13.64 23.03
C TYR A 233 -13.87 -14.82 23.29
N ARG A 234 -14.60 -15.26 22.27
CA ARG A 234 -15.59 -16.34 22.32
C ARG A 234 -15.42 -17.25 21.10
N PRO A 235 -14.37 -18.07 21.06
CA PRO A 235 -14.08 -18.88 19.89
C PRO A 235 -15.18 -19.92 19.63
N ILE A 236 -15.56 -20.02 18.39
CA ILE A 236 -16.39 -21.09 17.86
C ILE A 236 -15.43 -22.18 17.41
N LYS A 237 -15.62 -23.38 17.91
CA LYS A 237 -14.80 -24.53 17.60
C LYS A 237 -14.75 -24.77 16.09
N HIS A 238 -13.56 -25.09 15.57
CA HIS A 238 -13.25 -25.33 14.15
C HIS A 238 -13.56 -24.16 13.20
N LYS A 239 -13.76 -22.94 13.74
CA LYS A 239 -13.86 -21.71 12.93
C LYS A 239 -12.48 -21.12 12.71
N ILE A 240 -11.97 -21.18 11.49
CA ILE A 240 -10.70 -20.58 11.06
C ILE A 240 -10.98 -19.43 10.12
N ILE A 241 -10.28 -18.31 10.28
CA ILE A 241 -10.42 -17.17 9.36
C ILE A 241 -9.10 -16.83 8.67
N TRP A 242 -9.20 -16.49 7.40
CA TRP A 242 -8.17 -15.84 6.61
C TRP A 242 -8.69 -14.46 6.16
N VAL A 243 -7.87 -13.41 6.30
CA VAL A 243 -8.28 -12.04 5.97
C VAL A 243 -7.30 -11.41 4.98
N GLY A 244 -7.78 -11.07 3.79
CA GLY A 244 -6.93 -10.46 2.76
C GLY A 244 -7.63 -10.19 1.43
N ASN A 245 -6.94 -9.46 0.53
CA ASN A 245 -7.43 -9.15 -0.81
C ASN A 245 -6.47 -9.63 -1.92
N ASP A 246 -5.38 -10.28 -1.55
CA ASP A 246 -4.35 -10.75 -2.47
C ASP A 246 -4.06 -12.23 -2.18
N PRO A 247 -4.72 -13.14 -2.92
CA PRO A 247 -4.65 -14.58 -2.66
C PRO A 247 -3.24 -15.17 -2.82
N VAL A 248 -2.48 -14.68 -3.79
CA VAL A 248 -1.10 -15.18 -4.03
C VAL A 248 -0.19 -14.73 -2.90
N ARG A 249 -0.14 -13.42 -2.64
CA ARG A 249 0.74 -12.84 -1.63
C ARG A 249 0.42 -13.30 -0.21
N LYS A 250 -0.85 -13.60 0.04
CA LYS A 250 -1.35 -14.05 1.35
C LYS A 250 -1.46 -15.58 1.46
N GLY A 251 -0.95 -16.30 0.48
CA GLY A 251 -0.84 -17.76 0.54
C GLY A 251 -2.15 -18.54 0.60
N LEU A 252 -3.22 -18.05 -0.07
CA LEU A 252 -4.53 -18.69 -0.03
C LEU A 252 -4.50 -20.17 -0.43
N ILE A 253 -3.61 -20.57 -1.36
CA ILE A 253 -3.49 -21.95 -1.79
C ILE A 253 -3.01 -22.89 -0.67
N TYR A 254 -2.16 -22.39 0.23
CA TYR A 254 -1.72 -23.17 1.40
C TYR A 254 -2.87 -23.37 2.38
N CYS A 255 -3.70 -22.32 2.56
CA CYS A 255 -4.91 -22.42 3.38
C CYS A 255 -5.91 -23.42 2.79
N ALA A 256 -6.07 -23.43 1.46
CA ALA A 256 -6.96 -24.39 0.78
C ALA A 256 -6.50 -25.83 0.99
N LYS A 257 -5.21 -26.11 0.80
CA LYS A 257 -4.64 -27.45 1.05
C LYS A 257 -4.77 -27.87 2.51
N ALA A 258 -4.56 -26.93 3.45
CA ALA A 258 -4.77 -27.20 4.87
C ALA A 258 -6.25 -27.46 5.19
N ALA A 259 -7.18 -26.70 4.61
CA ALA A 259 -8.61 -26.91 4.80
C ALA A 259 -9.06 -28.31 4.33
N THR A 260 -8.57 -28.77 3.17
CA THR A 260 -8.88 -30.12 2.66
C THR A 260 -8.41 -31.23 3.63
N ILE A 261 -7.23 -31.08 4.22
CA ILE A 261 -6.71 -32.04 5.22
C ILE A 261 -7.54 -31.98 6.52
N LEU A 262 -7.82 -30.77 7.00
CA LEU A 262 -8.56 -30.59 8.25
C LEU A 262 -10.01 -31.06 8.14
N LYS A 263 -10.65 -30.90 6.99
CA LYS A 263 -12.03 -31.32 6.76
C LYS A 263 -12.23 -32.84 6.82
N GLN A 264 -11.17 -33.61 6.52
CA GLN A 264 -11.18 -35.05 6.71
C GLN A 264 -11.29 -35.44 8.20
N LYS A 265 -10.77 -34.60 9.10
CA LYS A 265 -10.77 -34.82 10.55
C LYS A 265 -11.93 -34.12 11.26
N TYR A 266 -12.34 -32.94 10.76
CA TYR A 266 -13.35 -32.07 11.35
C TYR A 266 -14.41 -31.76 10.31
N THR A 267 -15.52 -32.49 10.32
CA THR A 267 -16.60 -32.37 9.32
C THR A 267 -17.34 -31.01 9.42
N ASP A 268 -17.30 -30.40 10.60
CA ASP A 268 -17.88 -29.09 10.94
C ASP A 268 -16.91 -27.93 10.77
N LEU A 269 -15.76 -28.12 10.08
CA LEU A 269 -14.80 -27.07 9.79
C LEU A 269 -15.44 -25.92 8.99
N ASP A 270 -15.38 -24.71 9.53
CA ASP A 270 -15.73 -23.46 8.85
C ASP A 270 -14.46 -22.63 8.60
N PHE A 271 -13.84 -22.80 7.41
CA PHE A 271 -12.65 -22.06 7.01
C PHE A 271 -13.05 -20.87 6.15
N ARG A 272 -13.17 -19.71 6.77
CA ARG A 272 -13.75 -18.48 6.20
C ARG A 272 -12.71 -17.60 5.54
N ILE A 273 -12.96 -17.20 4.29
CA ILE A 273 -12.13 -16.30 3.50
C ILE A 273 -12.79 -14.94 3.44
N ILE A 274 -12.19 -13.95 4.10
CA ILE A 274 -12.73 -12.62 4.28
C ILE A 274 -11.90 -11.62 3.47
N GLY A 275 -12.54 -10.94 2.53
CA GLY A 275 -11.91 -9.93 1.68
C GLY A 275 -12.44 -9.92 0.26
N SER A 276 -11.93 -8.99 -0.55
CA SER A 276 -12.34 -8.87 -1.96
C SER A 276 -11.51 -9.84 -2.81
N ILE A 277 -11.97 -11.08 -2.93
CA ILE A 277 -11.37 -12.12 -3.77
C ILE A 277 -12.17 -12.27 -5.06
N ASP A 278 -11.50 -12.42 -6.21
CA ASP A 278 -12.15 -12.66 -7.49
C ASP A 278 -12.97 -13.97 -7.44
N ASN A 279 -14.20 -13.92 -7.93
CA ASN A 279 -15.09 -15.08 -7.92
C ASN A 279 -14.52 -16.29 -8.67
N LYS A 280 -13.62 -16.09 -9.62
CA LYS A 280 -12.94 -17.16 -10.34
C LYS A 280 -12.21 -18.15 -9.44
N TYR A 281 -11.77 -17.72 -8.24
CA TYR A 281 -11.14 -18.62 -7.28
C TYR A 281 -12.12 -19.65 -6.72
N LYS A 282 -13.41 -19.29 -6.60
CA LYS A 282 -14.45 -20.19 -6.04
C LYS A 282 -14.68 -21.42 -6.91
N ASP A 283 -14.46 -21.29 -8.22
CA ASP A 283 -14.70 -22.34 -9.21
C ASP A 283 -13.53 -23.33 -9.36
N ILE A 284 -12.41 -23.06 -8.68
CA ILE A 284 -11.21 -23.90 -8.77
C ILE A 284 -11.28 -24.99 -7.70
N ALA A 285 -11.12 -26.25 -8.10
CA ALA A 285 -11.29 -27.42 -7.25
C ALA A 285 -10.50 -27.38 -5.92
N VAL A 286 -9.27 -26.84 -5.93
CA VAL A 286 -8.44 -26.74 -4.72
C VAL A 286 -9.04 -25.85 -3.63
N PHE A 287 -9.90 -24.89 -3.99
CA PHE A 287 -10.52 -23.94 -3.03
C PHE A 287 -11.93 -24.36 -2.58
N LYS A 288 -12.42 -25.54 -2.98
CA LYS A 288 -13.79 -26.03 -2.72
C LYS A 288 -14.14 -26.12 -1.23
N ASP A 289 -13.15 -26.35 -0.37
CA ASP A 289 -13.34 -26.53 1.08
C ASP A 289 -13.26 -25.19 1.85
N LEU A 290 -13.11 -24.07 1.13
CA LEU A 290 -13.08 -22.73 1.70
C LEU A 290 -14.44 -22.02 1.58
N ASN A 291 -14.83 -21.33 2.66
CA ASN A 291 -16.06 -20.53 2.70
C ASN A 291 -15.77 -19.06 2.38
N PHE A 292 -16.08 -18.59 1.19
CA PHE A 292 -15.83 -17.23 0.73
C PHE A 292 -16.91 -16.25 1.20
N ILE A 293 -16.61 -15.49 2.26
CA ILE A 293 -17.54 -14.54 2.89
C ILE A 293 -17.62 -13.21 2.12
N GLY A 294 -16.53 -12.79 1.47
CA GLY A 294 -16.44 -11.48 0.82
C GLY A 294 -15.98 -10.38 1.76
N THR A 295 -16.27 -9.11 1.40
CA THR A 295 -15.81 -7.95 2.16
C THR A 295 -16.77 -7.62 3.29
N LEU A 296 -16.24 -7.50 4.49
CA LEU A 296 -16.97 -7.11 5.71
C LEU A 296 -16.71 -5.66 6.10
N THR A 297 -17.61 -5.08 6.87
CA THR A 297 -17.39 -3.82 7.58
C THR A 297 -16.40 -4.02 8.73
N SER A 298 -15.85 -2.92 9.27
CA SER A 298 -14.92 -3.01 10.41
C SER A 298 -15.54 -3.65 11.66
N SER A 299 -16.83 -3.46 11.89
CA SER A 299 -17.56 -4.08 13.01
C SER A 299 -17.76 -5.58 12.83
N GLU A 300 -18.18 -5.99 11.63
CA GLU A 300 -18.32 -7.41 11.28
C GLU A 300 -16.97 -8.14 11.32
N LEU A 301 -15.90 -7.51 10.80
CA LEU A 301 -14.56 -8.09 10.85
C LEU A 301 -14.05 -8.26 12.29
N LYS A 302 -14.35 -7.31 13.18
CA LYS A 302 -14.02 -7.46 14.62
C LYS A 302 -14.74 -8.66 15.23
N GLU A 303 -15.99 -8.90 14.86
CA GLU A 303 -16.75 -10.05 15.36
C GLU A 303 -16.18 -11.37 14.81
N GLU A 304 -15.73 -11.39 13.55
CA GLU A 304 -15.02 -12.54 12.99
C GLU A 304 -13.76 -12.87 13.79
N TYR A 305 -12.94 -11.87 14.13
CA TYR A 305 -11.76 -12.07 14.98
C TYR A 305 -12.10 -12.54 16.40
N ARG A 306 -13.21 -12.06 16.98
CA ARG A 306 -13.64 -12.47 18.33
C ARG A 306 -14.11 -13.92 18.40
N THR A 307 -14.67 -14.42 17.30
CA THR A 307 -15.29 -15.74 17.23
C THR A 307 -14.45 -16.76 16.49
N ALA A 308 -13.33 -16.40 15.90
CA ALA A 308 -12.41 -17.34 15.27
C ALA A 308 -11.62 -18.12 16.32
N GLU A 309 -11.49 -19.44 16.15
CA GLU A 309 -10.58 -20.28 16.93
C GLU A 309 -9.12 -20.03 16.48
N ALA A 310 -8.92 -19.81 15.18
CA ALA A 310 -7.61 -19.47 14.62
C ALA A 310 -7.71 -18.40 13.50
N TYR A 311 -6.65 -17.61 13.38
CA TYR A 311 -6.40 -16.68 12.29
C TYR A 311 -5.11 -17.05 11.57
N VAL A 312 -5.14 -17.12 10.23
CA VAL A 312 -4.03 -17.51 9.35
C VAL A 312 -3.78 -16.51 8.25
#